data_f20cb36e491c5d6fe027f9ece53abdfc
#
_entry.id   f20cb36e491c5d6fe027f9ece53abdfc
#
_cell.length_a   1.000
_cell.length_b   1.000
_cell.length_c   1.000
_cell.angle_alpha   90.00
_cell.angle_beta   90.00
_cell.angle_gamma   90.00
#
_symmetry.space_group_name_H-M   'P 1'
#
loop_
_entity.id
_entity.type
_entity.pdbx_description
1 polymer ?
#
loop_
_entity_poly.entity_id
_entity_poly.type
_entity_poly.pdbx_seq_one_letter_code
_entity_poly.pdbx_strand_id
1 'polypeptide(L)'
;CQLPVIDTPRDEWYCNRLINEALIELTHHGRGPVHINIPFAAHHGTAYSVESLPDARKITMHQLPINSSEWKFISARLKSKKVMIIWGQSVTPLMEVEVAEDAFADRYNAAVLTDKMSNCHTKNAIINTTITMSIMKEQQVPALQPDIVISVGANYIFNNEIKAFIKKGNAEHWQVGLEDKVCDPFHTLTDIFEMPEAYFFNMLVENCESKTKGSYFADWKAIADLPTLPDMQYCELYAITKLMSQLPANCDLQLANSQTIRMAHYIPIKDSIRINCNRGVNGIDGSMSTAVGFGANSDKPLFYITGELSFFYDMNSLCIRHLSKKSRFMLINNQGGAVMYDRPRNTATTDLPIYLAAGENKVAKGWVESLGFKYLTATNKDEVDAGVKVLLDESIDTPVLLEVFTNLSEDRYCINDYVASQDQRSFSEKVSGKLSRMFKK
;
A
#
# COMPACT_ATOMS: atom_id res chain seq x y z
N CYS A 1 -21.01 -18.53 10.39
CA CYS A 1 -19.86 -18.72 9.52
C CYS A 1 -19.63 -20.18 9.18
N GLN A 2 -18.96 -20.46 8.06
CA GLN A 2 -18.53 -21.80 7.64
C GLN A 2 -17.03 -21.94 7.93
N LEU A 3 -16.65 -22.92 8.77
CA LEU A 3 -15.24 -23.20 9.04
C LEU A 3 -14.60 -24.00 7.88
N PRO A 4 -13.30 -23.79 7.60
CA PRO A 4 -12.56 -24.62 6.65
C PRO A 4 -12.25 -26.00 7.24
N VAL A 5 -11.96 -26.98 6.37
CA VAL A 5 -11.19 -28.17 6.78
C VAL A 5 -9.75 -27.72 6.99
N ILE A 6 -9.15 -28.19 8.08
CA ILE A 6 -7.79 -27.75 8.47
C ILE A 6 -6.78 -28.76 7.94
N ASP A 7 -6.08 -28.40 6.86
CA ASP A 7 -5.01 -29.18 6.24
C ASP A 7 -3.65 -28.47 6.33
N THR A 8 -3.66 -27.17 6.55
CA THR A 8 -2.45 -26.33 6.57
C THR A 8 -2.47 -25.36 7.75
N PRO A 9 -1.31 -24.81 8.17
CA PRO A 9 -1.26 -23.75 9.18
C PRO A 9 -2.05 -22.48 8.78
N ARG A 10 -2.26 -22.25 7.49
CA ARG A 10 -3.11 -21.16 7.01
C ARG A 10 -4.59 -21.43 7.32
N ASP A 11 -5.03 -22.67 7.16
CA ASP A 11 -6.42 -23.05 7.44
C ASP A 11 -6.69 -22.98 8.95
N GLU A 12 -5.72 -23.37 9.77
CA GLU A 12 -5.78 -23.24 11.22
C GLU A 12 -5.94 -21.77 11.64
N TRP A 13 -5.09 -20.87 11.13
CA TRP A 13 -5.22 -19.44 11.36
C TRP A 13 -6.58 -18.92 10.91
N TYR A 14 -7.03 -19.31 9.73
CA TYR A 14 -8.30 -18.85 9.17
C TYR A 14 -9.49 -19.34 9.97
N CYS A 15 -9.47 -20.60 10.41
CA CYS A 15 -10.46 -21.18 11.31
C CYS A 15 -10.54 -20.41 12.64
N ASN A 16 -9.38 -20.14 13.27
CA ASN A 16 -9.31 -19.36 14.50
C ASN A 16 -9.89 -17.94 14.31
N ARG A 17 -9.56 -17.28 13.18
CA ARG A 17 -10.10 -15.96 12.87
C ARG A 17 -11.62 -15.98 12.74
N LEU A 18 -12.19 -16.91 11.98
CA LEU A 18 -13.63 -17.02 11.77
C LEU A 18 -14.40 -17.30 13.09
N ILE A 19 -13.82 -18.11 13.97
CA ILE A 19 -14.41 -18.37 15.29
C ILE A 19 -14.40 -17.07 16.12
N ASN A 20 -13.28 -16.33 16.14
CA ASN A 20 -13.22 -15.06 16.85
C ASN A 20 -14.20 -14.03 16.29
N GLU A 21 -14.32 -13.87 14.96
CA GLU A 21 -15.33 -13.01 14.34
C GLU A 21 -16.74 -13.38 14.81
N ALA A 22 -17.11 -14.66 14.77
CA ALA A 22 -18.41 -15.11 15.21
C ALA A 22 -18.65 -14.83 16.71
N LEU A 23 -17.65 -15.03 17.57
CA LEU A 23 -17.75 -14.77 18.99
C LEU A 23 -17.86 -13.27 19.31
N ILE A 24 -17.18 -12.42 18.56
CA ILE A 24 -17.29 -10.95 18.65
C ILE A 24 -18.73 -10.52 18.33
N GLU A 25 -19.32 -11.02 17.25
CA GLU A 25 -20.67 -10.69 16.81
C GLU A 25 -21.77 -11.07 17.83
N LEU A 26 -21.52 -11.99 18.75
CA LEU A 26 -22.45 -12.28 19.84
C LEU A 26 -22.79 -11.05 20.71
N THR A 27 -21.86 -10.12 20.84
CA THR A 27 -21.99 -8.94 21.70
C THR A 27 -21.94 -7.61 20.95
N HIS A 28 -21.63 -7.65 19.65
CA HIS A 28 -21.53 -6.50 18.75
C HIS A 28 -22.89 -6.13 18.15
N HIS A 29 -23.05 -4.92 17.60
CA HIS A 29 -24.22 -4.45 16.85
C HIS A 29 -25.61 -4.79 17.46
N GLY A 30 -25.73 -4.74 18.79
CA GLY A 30 -27.00 -4.97 19.45
C GLY A 30 -27.25 -6.41 19.91
N ARG A 31 -26.25 -7.26 19.80
CA ARG A 31 -26.24 -8.66 20.23
C ARG A 31 -27.18 -9.56 19.44
N GLY A 32 -26.69 -10.67 18.98
CA GLY A 32 -27.49 -11.61 18.21
C GLY A 32 -26.91 -13.02 18.22
N PRO A 33 -27.69 -14.03 17.81
CA PRO A 33 -27.19 -15.38 17.70
C PRO A 33 -26.20 -15.49 16.53
N VAL A 34 -25.16 -16.31 16.68
CA VAL A 34 -24.23 -16.67 15.62
C VAL A 34 -24.31 -18.15 15.32
N HIS A 35 -24.10 -18.52 14.07
CA HIS A 35 -24.07 -19.91 13.64
C HIS A 35 -22.68 -20.25 13.10
N ILE A 36 -22.03 -21.23 13.70
CA ILE A 36 -20.76 -21.79 13.28
C ILE A 36 -21.00 -23.19 12.71
N ASN A 37 -20.77 -23.34 11.40
CA ASN A 37 -20.88 -24.63 10.73
C ASN A 37 -19.49 -25.28 10.64
N ILE A 38 -19.38 -26.50 11.20
CA ILE A 38 -18.12 -27.27 11.27
C ILE A 38 -18.22 -28.42 10.26
N PRO A 39 -17.39 -28.42 9.20
CA PRO A 39 -17.37 -29.52 8.26
C PRO A 39 -16.76 -30.79 8.91
N PHE A 40 -17.38 -31.90 8.70
CA PHE A 40 -16.85 -33.22 9.09
C PHE A 40 -16.41 -33.99 7.86
N ALA A 41 -15.23 -34.60 7.91
CA ALA A 41 -14.81 -35.56 6.90
C ALA A 41 -15.66 -36.83 6.99
N ALA A 42 -15.83 -37.53 5.87
CA ALA A 42 -16.74 -38.67 5.74
C ALA A 42 -16.37 -39.92 6.59
N HIS A 43 -15.25 -39.91 7.27
CA HIS A 43 -14.77 -41.05 8.05
C HIS A 43 -14.83 -40.78 9.56
N HIS A 44 -15.87 -41.27 10.20
CA HIS A 44 -16.15 -41.15 11.63
C HIS A 44 -15.83 -42.45 12.37
N GLY A 45 -14.66 -43.04 12.20
CA GLY A 45 -14.42 -44.38 12.73
C GLY A 45 -13.39 -44.50 13.84
N THR A 46 -12.60 -43.49 14.11
CA THR A 46 -11.52 -43.55 15.10
C THR A 46 -11.80 -42.63 16.28
N ALA A 47 -11.89 -43.25 17.47
CA ALA A 47 -11.84 -42.46 18.70
C ALA A 47 -10.44 -41.83 18.83
N TYR A 48 -10.40 -40.56 19.14
CA TYR A 48 -9.16 -39.84 19.46
C TYR A 48 -9.29 -39.23 20.85
N SER A 49 -8.18 -39.10 21.53
CA SER A 49 -8.08 -38.42 22.80
C SER A 49 -7.03 -37.32 22.67
N VAL A 50 -7.26 -36.18 23.33
CA VAL A 50 -6.34 -35.09 23.41
C VAL A 50 -5.91 -34.94 24.86
N GLU A 51 -4.61 -34.95 25.14
CA GLU A 51 -4.10 -34.81 26.50
C GLU A 51 -4.35 -33.40 27.05
N SER A 52 -4.24 -32.39 26.19
CA SER A 52 -4.56 -30.99 26.49
C SER A 52 -5.04 -30.28 25.24
N LEU A 53 -5.90 -29.28 25.40
CA LEU A 53 -6.25 -28.38 24.31
C LEU A 53 -5.11 -27.39 24.10
N PRO A 54 -4.76 -27.07 22.81
CA PRO A 54 -3.77 -26.03 22.54
C PRO A 54 -4.32 -24.68 22.94
N ASP A 55 -3.39 -23.76 23.27
CA ASP A 55 -3.74 -22.35 23.49
C ASP A 55 -4.26 -21.73 22.20
N ALA A 56 -5.49 -21.23 22.24
CA ALA A 56 -6.11 -20.59 21.10
C ALA A 56 -5.91 -19.05 21.20
N ARG A 57 -5.50 -18.44 20.08
CA ARG A 57 -5.45 -16.99 19.99
C ARG A 57 -6.86 -16.41 20.16
N LYS A 58 -6.97 -15.44 21.07
CA LYS A 58 -8.19 -14.68 21.29
C LYS A 58 -8.05 -13.28 20.72
N ILE A 59 -9.05 -12.82 19.98
CA ILE A 59 -9.19 -11.45 19.52
C ILE A 59 -10.16 -10.74 20.47
N THR A 60 -9.70 -9.62 21.06
CA THR A 60 -10.50 -8.80 21.98
C THR A 60 -10.95 -7.55 21.27
N MET A 61 -12.25 -7.24 21.30
CA MET A 61 -12.81 -5.99 20.78
C MET A 61 -13.04 -5.02 21.94
N HIS A 62 -12.54 -3.79 21.78
CA HIS A 62 -12.69 -2.69 22.69
C HIS A 62 -13.61 -1.64 22.06
N GLN A 63 -14.70 -1.34 22.71
CA GLN A 63 -15.68 -0.32 22.30
C GLN A 63 -15.83 0.76 23.38
N LEU A 64 -16.21 1.95 22.98
CA LEU A 64 -16.49 3.02 23.94
C LEU A 64 -17.80 2.76 24.72
N PRO A 65 -17.86 3.16 26.00
CA PRO A 65 -16.82 3.83 26.78
C PRO A 65 -15.80 2.83 27.40
N ILE A 66 -14.52 3.20 27.37
CA ILE A 66 -13.43 2.49 28.07
C ILE A 66 -13.08 3.30 29.33
N ASN A 67 -12.97 2.64 30.49
CA ASN A 67 -12.63 3.32 31.73
C ASN A 67 -11.13 3.62 31.88
N SER A 68 -10.77 4.53 32.78
CA SER A 68 -9.38 4.94 32.98
C SER A 68 -8.43 3.82 33.41
N SER A 69 -8.92 2.82 34.15
CA SER A 69 -8.08 1.71 34.58
C SER A 69 -7.74 0.77 33.42
N GLU A 70 -8.67 0.59 32.52
CA GLU A 70 -8.47 -0.18 31.29
C GLU A 70 -7.50 0.54 30.34
N TRP A 71 -7.63 1.85 30.16
CA TRP A 71 -6.65 2.64 29.38
C TRP A 71 -5.24 2.57 29.96
N LYS A 72 -5.09 2.63 31.28
CA LYS A 72 -3.80 2.43 31.93
C LYS A 72 -3.22 1.04 31.66
N PHE A 73 -4.06 0.01 31.69
CA PHE A 73 -3.65 -1.36 31.36
C PHE A 73 -3.19 -1.47 29.88
N ILE A 74 -3.97 -0.92 28.94
CA ILE A 74 -3.63 -0.91 27.51
C ILE A 74 -2.31 -0.15 27.28
N SER A 75 -2.18 1.05 27.87
CA SER A 75 -0.96 1.86 27.79
C SER A 75 0.27 1.12 28.36
N ALA A 76 0.11 0.39 29.46
CA ALA A 76 1.19 -0.39 30.07
C ALA A 76 1.72 -1.52 29.19
N ARG A 77 0.89 -2.09 28.30
CA ARG A 77 1.31 -3.09 27.31
C ARG A 77 2.34 -2.54 26.31
N LEU A 78 2.32 -1.24 26.05
CA LEU A 78 3.27 -0.57 25.14
C LEU A 78 4.62 -0.23 25.80
N LYS A 79 4.72 -0.36 27.12
CA LYS A 79 5.91 0.03 27.87
C LYS A 79 7.14 -0.77 27.41
N SER A 80 8.19 -0.05 27.00
CA SER A 80 9.45 -0.65 26.52
C SER A 80 9.31 -1.54 25.27
N LYS A 81 8.22 -1.44 24.53
CA LYS A 81 7.97 -2.16 23.29
C LYS A 81 8.40 -1.34 22.07
N LYS A 82 8.84 -2.04 21.03
CA LYS A 82 9.03 -1.48 19.70
C LYS A 82 7.66 -1.42 19.01
N VAL A 83 7.11 -0.21 18.91
CA VAL A 83 5.79 0.01 18.36
C VAL A 83 5.90 0.50 16.91
N MET A 84 5.23 -0.20 16.00
CA MET A 84 5.10 0.18 14.61
C MET A 84 3.67 0.57 14.32
N ILE A 85 3.47 1.73 13.71
CA ILE A 85 2.18 2.09 13.13
C ILE A 85 2.24 1.79 11.64
N ILE A 86 1.23 1.11 11.12
CA ILE A 86 1.01 0.92 9.68
C ILE A 86 -0.18 1.78 9.30
N TRP A 87 0.08 2.83 8.49
CA TRP A 87 -0.97 3.71 8.01
C TRP A 87 -1.30 3.40 6.55
N GLY A 88 -2.45 2.82 6.34
CA GLY A 88 -2.96 2.43 5.02
C GLY A 88 -3.65 3.57 4.28
N GLN A 89 -4.43 3.22 3.27
CA GLN A 89 -5.19 4.17 2.47
C GLN A 89 -6.16 4.97 3.34
N SER A 90 -6.11 6.29 3.21
CA SER A 90 -7.04 7.21 3.84
C SER A 90 -7.64 8.17 2.81
N VAL A 91 -8.91 8.48 2.96
CA VAL A 91 -9.57 9.47 2.08
C VAL A 91 -8.98 10.86 2.31
N THR A 92 -8.83 11.23 3.56
CA THR A 92 -8.13 12.45 4.01
C THR A 92 -7.81 12.24 5.47
N PRO A 93 -6.53 12.18 5.86
CA PRO A 93 -6.19 12.26 7.26
C PRO A 93 -6.70 13.58 7.79
N LEU A 94 -7.46 13.51 8.87
CA LEU A 94 -7.83 14.71 9.59
C LEU A 94 -6.58 15.21 10.32
N MET A 95 -6.33 16.51 10.31
CA MET A 95 -5.18 17.11 11.01
C MET A 95 -5.13 16.68 12.48
N GLU A 96 -6.30 16.49 13.12
CA GLU A 96 -6.41 16.01 14.49
C GLU A 96 -5.84 14.61 14.69
N VAL A 97 -5.97 13.72 13.68
CA VAL A 97 -5.40 12.36 13.73
C VAL A 97 -3.89 12.42 13.61
N GLU A 98 -3.36 13.23 12.68
CA GLU A 98 -1.92 13.42 12.51
C GLU A 98 -1.25 14.01 13.75
N VAL A 99 -1.90 15.01 14.38
CA VAL A 99 -1.40 15.63 15.63
C VAL A 99 -1.40 14.61 16.79
N ALA A 100 -2.46 13.83 16.92
CA ALA A 100 -2.58 12.83 17.97
C ALA A 100 -1.56 11.68 17.76
N GLU A 101 -1.36 11.28 16.51
CA GLU A 101 -0.39 10.25 16.14
C GLU A 101 1.04 10.73 16.35
N ASP A 102 1.39 11.96 15.96
CA ASP A 102 2.69 12.58 16.23
C ASP A 102 3.02 12.58 17.74
N ALA A 103 2.05 12.97 18.57
CA ALA A 103 2.21 12.96 20.01
C ALA A 103 2.43 11.54 20.55
N PHE A 104 1.70 10.57 20.01
CA PHE A 104 1.85 9.15 20.35
C PHE A 104 3.24 8.62 19.90
N ALA A 105 3.62 8.86 18.65
CA ALA A 105 4.89 8.40 18.12
C ALA A 105 6.09 8.98 18.88
N ASP A 106 6.02 10.25 19.25
CA ASP A 106 7.02 10.89 20.12
C ASP A 106 7.05 10.26 21.53
N ARG A 107 5.88 9.91 22.08
CA ARG A 107 5.77 9.37 23.44
C ARG A 107 6.27 7.94 23.55
N TYR A 108 5.96 7.12 22.54
CA TYR A 108 6.29 5.70 22.51
C TYR A 108 7.52 5.37 21.65
N ASN A 109 8.18 6.36 21.03
CA ASN A 109 9.28 6.18 20.08
C ASN A 109 8.87 5.24 18.93
N ALA A 110 7.65 5.40 18.43
CA ALA A 110 7.09 4.56 17.39
C ALA A 110 7.61 4.95 15.99
N ALA A 111 7.73 3.97 15.11
CA ALA A 111 7.97 4.18 13.68
C ALA A 111 6.64 4.09 12.93
N VAL A 112 6.33 5.08 12.10
CA VAL A 112 5.09 5.16 11.32
C VAL A 112 5.39 4.83 9.87
N LEU A 113 5.00 3.64 9.43
CA LEU A 113 5.17 3.22 8.05
C LEU A 113 3.93 3.61 7.25
N THR A 114 4.08 4.57 6.36
CA THR A 114 2.98 5.09 5.57
C THR A 114 2.95 4.51 4.17
N ASP A 115 1.74 4.26 3.68
CA ASP A 115 1.48 4.10 2.25
C ASP A 115 1.33 5.48 1.60
N LYS A 116 1.76 5.64 0.35
CA LYS A 116 1.56 6.91 -0.38
C LYS A 116 0.09 7.35 -0.44
N MET A 117 -0.83 6.38 -0.45
CA MET A 117 -2.28 6.65 -0.45
C MET A 117 -2.84 6.92 0.94
N SER A 118 -2.03 6.82 1.99
CA SER A 118 -2.45 7.31 3.31
C SER A 118 -2.64 8.82 3.31
N ASN A 119 -1.90 9.52 2.44
CA ASN A 119 -1.81 10.98 2.44
C ASN A 119 -1.45 11.55 3.82
N CYS A 120 -0.75 10.76 4.62
CA CYS A 120 -0.34 11.10 5.98
C CYS A 120 1.07 11.70 5.99
N HIS A 121 1.24 12.80 6.69
CA HIS A 121 2.46 13.61 6.73
C HIS A 121 2.95 13.87 8.15
N THR A 122 2.93 12.82 8.99
CA THR A 122 3.42 12.90 10.37
C THR A 122 4.95 12.98 10.42
N LYS A 123 5.49 13.52 11.50
CA LYS A 123 6.95 13.73 11.67
C LYS A 123 7.74 12.43 11.73
N ASN A 124 7.11 11.36 12.24
CA ASN A 124 7.72 10.05 12.38
C ASN A 124 7.41 9.13 11.17
N ALA A 125 6.91 9.68 10.07
CA ALA A 125 6.56 8.93 8.87
C ALA A 125 7.80 8.39 8.13
N ILE A 126 7.77 7.12 7.81
CA ILE A 126 8.67 6.42 6.91
C ILE A 126 7.99 6.32 5.54
N ILE A 127 8.15 7.36 4.74
CA ILE A 127 7.44 7.51 3.45
C ILE A 127 7.99 6.63 2.32
N ASN A 128 9.23 6.14 2.46
CA ASN A 128 9.92 5.31 1.47
C ASN A 128 9.89 3.83 1.86
N THR A 129 8.83 3.37 2.49
CA THR A 129 8.70 2.02 3.07
C THR A 129 9.10 0.91 2.11
N THR A 130 8.65 0.97 0.84
CA THR A 130 8.91 -0.07 -0.15
C THR A 130 10.39 -0.24 -0.45
N ILE A 131 11.10 0.86 -0.73
CA ILE A 131 12.54 0.80 -1.00
C ILE A 131 13.34 0.47 0.25
N THR A 132 12.95 1.01 1.41
CA THR A 132 13.57 0.73 2.72
C THR A 132 13.57 -0.78 3.00
N MET A 133 12.44 -1.45 2.79
CA MET A 133 12.33 -2.90 2.94
C MET A 133 13.23 -3.67 1.98
N SER A 134 13.37 -3.17 0.75
CA SER A 134 14.16 -3.84 -0.29
C SER A 134 15.67 -3.79 -0.05
N ILE A 135 16.17 -2.71 0.60
CA ILE A 135 17.61 -2.51 0.88
C ILE A 135 18.03 -2.93 2.29
N MET A 136 17.06 -3.26 3.15
CA MET A 136 17.31 -3.68 4.54
C MET A 136 18.25 -4.89 4.60
N LYS A 137 19.29 -4.83 5.45
CA LYS A 137 20.23 -5.92 5.68
C LYS A 137 19.66 -6.92 6.69
N GLU A 138 20.02 -8.20 6.53
CA GLU A 138 19.54 -9.26 7.42
C GLU A 138 19.93 -9.01 8.89
N GLN A 139 21.11 -8.44 9.14
CA GLN A 139 21.57 -8.09 10.49
C GLN A 139 20.75 -6.98 11.16
N GLN A 140 20.05 -6.14 10.39
CA GLN A 140 19.22 -5.06 10.89
C GLN A 140 17.82 -5.53 11.31
N VAL A 141 17.37 -6.68 10.78
CA VAL A 141 16.03 -7.22 10.99
C VAL A 141 15.64 -7.31 12.48
N PRO A 142 16.47 -7.85 13.40
CA PRO A 142 16.08 -7.97 14.81
C PRO A 142 15.83 -6.61 15.51
N ALA A 143 16.60 -5.58 15.12
CA ALA A 143 16.42 -4.23 15.68
C ALA A 143 15.12 -3.57 15.17
N LEU A 144 14.75 -3.86 13.94
CA LEU A 144 13.64 -3.21 13.22
C LEU A 144 12.30 -3.96 13.34
N GLN A 145 12.31 -5.25 13.71
CA GLN A 145 11.07 -5.96 13.95
C GLN A 145 10.29 -5.37 15.12
N PRO A 146 8.99 -5.06 14.93
CA PRO A 146 8.15 -4.57 16.02
C PRO A 146 7.79 -5.67 17.03
N ASP A 147 7.48 -5.26 18.24
CA ASP A 147 6.77 -6.08 19.22
C ASP A 147 5.26 -5.94 19.09
N ILE A 148 4.79 -4.72 18.72
CA ILE A 148 3.38 -4.40 18.52
C ILE A 148 3.25 -3.61 17.22
N VAL A 149 2.28 -4.01 16.40
CA VAL A 149 1.86 -3.29 15.19
C VAL A 149 0.46 -2.71 15.41
N ILE A 150 0.32 -1.42 15.22
CA ILE A 150 -0.98 -0.72 15.23
C ILE A 150 -1.32 -0.39 13.79
N SER A 151 -2.46 -0.87 13.29
CA SER A 151 -2.92 -0.56 11.95
C SER A 151 -4.05 0.45 11.98
N VAL A 152 -3.92 1.50 11.17
CA VAL A 152 -4.92 2.55 10.95
C VAL A 152 -5.16 2.76 9.46
N GLY A 153 -6.35 3.24 9.11
CA GLY A 153 -6.76 3.37 7.72
C GLY A 153 -7.08 2.02 7.06
N ALA A 154 -7.46 2.08 5.79
CA ALA A 154 -7.84 0.89 5.01
C ALA A 154 -6.70 0.45 4.08
N ASN A 155 -6.81 -0.73 3.50
CA ASN A 155 -6.00 -1.28 2.40
C ASN A 155 -4.54 -0.80 2.30
N TYR A 156 -3.60 -1.63 2.71
CA TYR A 156 -2.17 -1.37 2.52
C TYR A 156 -1.72 -1.85 1.14
N ILE A 157 -1.15 -0.95 0.35
CA ILE A 157 -0.51 -1.31 -0.93
C ILE A 157 0.88 -1.89 -0.69
N PHE A 158 1.35 -1.89 0.53
CA PHE A 158 2.63 -2.47 0.86
C PHE A 158 2.81 -3.81 0.17
N ASN A 159 4.00 -3.97 -0.38
CA ASN A 159 4.40 -5.23 -0.95
C ASN A 159 4.30 -6.36 0.10
N ASN A 160 4.27 -7.58 -0.38
CA ASN A 160 4.17 -8.74 0.49
C ASN A 160 5.37 -8.86 1.47
N GLU A 161 6.44 -8.11 1.24
CA GLU A 161 7.67 -8.14 2.04
C GLU A 161 7.44 -7.58 3.45
N ILE A 162 6.72 -6.44 3.59
CA ILE A 162 6.42 -5.92 4.92
C ILE A 162 5.46 -6.83 5.68
N LYS A 163 4.48 -7.43 4.99
CA LYS A 163 3.58 -8.41 5.63
C LYS A 163 4.35 -9.63 6.12
N ALA A 164 5.25 -10.14 5.30
CA ALA A 164 6.12 -11.27 5.67
C ALA A 164 7.07 -10.92 6.80
N PHE A 165 7.61 -9.69 6.80
CA PHE A 165 8.49 -9.19 7.85
C PHE A 165 7.78 -9.13 9.21
N ILE A 166 6.58 -8.56 9.26
CA ILE A 166 5.77 -8.48 10.50
C ILE A 166 5.39 -9.89 10.98
N LYS A 167 4.87 -10.74 10.09
CA LYS A 167 4.51 -12.14 10.42
C LYS A 167 5.68 -12.92 11.01
N LYS A 168 6.87 -12.78 10.44
CA LYS A 168 8.08 -13.47 10.93
C LYS A 168 8.46 -13.04 12.34
N GLY A 169 8.19 -11.79 12.72
CA GLY A 169 8.44 -11.25 14.06
C GLY A 169 7.41 -11.68 15.10
N ASN A 170 6.28 -12.23 14.68
CA ASN A 170 5.15 -12.58 15.56
C ASN A 170 4.70 -11.42 16.47
N ALA A 171 4.71 -10.20 15.93
CA ALA A 171 4.28 -9.00 16.64
C ALA A 171 2.78 -9.07 16.95
N GLU A 172 2.37 -8.61 18.13
CA GLU A 172 0.94 -8.40 18.39
C GLU A 172 0.40 -7.39 17.40
N HIS A 173 -0.81 -7.60 16.88
CA HIS A 173 -1.47 -6.68 15.97
C HIS A 173 -2.71 -6.08 16.63
N TRP A 174 -2.79 -4.76 16.62
CA TRP A 174 -3.91 -3.95 17.08
C TRP A 174 -4.51 -3.22 15.89
N GLN A 175 -5.79 -3.47 15.61
CA GLN A 175 -6.56 -2.75 14.59
C GLN A 175 -7.29 -1.58 15.24
N VAL A 176 -7.18 -0.38 14.67
CA VAL A 176 -7.85 0.83 15.15
C VAL A 176 -8.66 1.46 14.03
N GLY A 177 -9.91 1.82 14.31
CA GLY A 177 -10.80 2.48 13.36
C GLY A 177 -12.26 2.12 13.59
N LEU A 178 -13.15 2.79 12.88
CA LEU A 178 -14.60 2.58 12.94
C LEU A 178 -15.10 1.55 11.91
N GLU A 179 -14.19 0.74 11.35
CA GLU A 179 -14.56 -0.26 10.37
C GLU A 179 -15.15 -1.51 11.03
N ASP A 180 -16.25 -1.97 10.48
CA ASP A 180 -17.06 -3.13 10.89
C ASP A 180 -16.40 -4.48 10.70
N LYS A 181 -15.14 -4.55 10.24
CA LYS A 181 -14.52 -5.80 9.78
C LYS A 181 -13.26 -6.13 10.52
N VAL A 182 -13.15 -7.39 10.91
CA VAL A 182 -11.92 -7.96 11.43
C VAL A 182 -10.89 -8.10 10.29
N CYS A 183 -9.84 -7.28 10.33
CA CYS A 183 -8.74 -7.30 9.35
C CYS A 183 -7.48 -7.85 10.00
N ASP A 184 -7.06 -9.05 9.62
CA ASP A 184 -5.82 -9.68 10.14
C ASP A 184 -4.82 -10.01 9.01
N PRO A 185 -4.23 -8.99 8.36
CA PRO A 185 -3.31 -9.20 7.26
C PRO A 185 -1.97 -9.81 7.70
N PHE A 186 -1.66 -9.72 9.00
CA PHE A 186 -0.41 -10.20 9.58
C PHE A 186 -0.55 -11.55 10.28
N HIS A 187 -1.75 -12.09 10.41
CA HIS A 187 -2.08 -13.33 11.13
C HIS A 187 -1.76 -13.29 12.63
N THR A 188 -1.73 -12.12 13.24
CA THR A 188 -1.37 -11.91 14.64
C THR A 188 -2.29 -10.95 15.37
N LEU A 189 -3.50 -10.68 14.84
CA LEU A 189 -4.46 -9.77 15.45
C LEU A 189 -4.84 -10.25 16.85
N THR A 190 -4.71 -9.37 17.82
CA THR A 190 -5.05 -9.61 19.24
C THR A 190 -6.12 -8.65 19.73
N ASP A 191 -6.14 -7.42 19.25
CA ASP A 191 -7.03 -6.37 19.73
C ASP A 191 -7.65 -5.58 18.57
N ILE A 192 -8.91 -5.21 18.71
CA ILE A 192 -9.63 -4.30 17.82
C ILE A 192 -10.14 -3.15 18.68
N PHE A 193 -9.77 -1.93 18.31
CA PHE A 193 -10.24 -0.70 18.93
C PHE A 193 -11.23 -0.01 18.00
N GLU A 194 -12.53 -0.26 18.22
CA GLU A 194 -13.60 0.33 17.43
C GLU A 194 -13.90 1.75 17.93
N MET A 195 -13.05 2.67 17.54
CA MET A 195 -13.12 4.08 17.92
C MET A 195 -12.36 4.97 16.95
N PRO A 196 -12.60 6.31 16.96
CA PRO A 196 -11.80 7.24 16.18
C PRO A 196 -10.31 7.17 16.54
N GLU A 197 -9.45 7.19 15.51
CA GLU A 197 -8.00 7.03 15.65
C GLU A 197 -7.39 8.13 16.55
N ALA A 198 -7.81 9.39 16.36
CA ALA A 198 -7.34 10.51 17.19
C ALA A 198 -7.65 10.29 18.67
N TYR A 199 -8.85 9.78 18.99
CA TYR A 199 -9.22 9.46 20.35
C TYR A 199 -8.33 8.37 20.94
N PHE A 200 -8.11 7.30 20.19
CA PHE A 200 -7.24 6.18 20.61
C PHE A 200 -5.83 6.66 20.96
N PHE A 201 -5.18 7.42 20.07
CA PHE A 201 -3.84 7.92 20.28
C PHE A 201 -3.75 8.89 21.45
N ASN A 202 -4.69 9.82 21.58
CA ASN A 202 -4.74 10.76 22.69
C ASN A 202 -4.88 10.05 24.05
N MET A 203 -5.78 9.06 24.14
CA MET A 203 -5.97 8.30 25.38
C MET A 203 -4.73 7.53 25.79
N LEU A 204 -3.97 6.99 24.81
CA LEU A 204 -2.71 6.32 25.11
C LEU A 204 -1.63 7.30 25.57
N VAL A 205 -1.56 8.49 25.00
CA VAL A 205 -0.62 9.54 25.42
C VAL A 205 -0.94 10.01 26.84
N GLU A 206 -2.22 10.28 27.15
CA GLU A 206 -2.68 10.72 28.47
C GLU A 206 -2.42 9.70 29.58
N ASN A 207 -2.51 8.41 29.25
CA ASN A 207 -2.31 7.33 30.21
C ASN A 207 -0.89 6.75 30.20
N CYS A 208 0.04 7.36 29.47
CA CYS A 208 1.44 6.95 29.44
C CYS A 208 2.22 7.55 30.60
N GLU A 209 2.70 6.71 31.53
CA GLU A 209 3.45 7.15 32.71
C GLU A 209 4.80 7.81 32.37
N SER A 210 5.49 7.32 31.36
CA SER A 210 6.81 7.81 30.97
C SER A 210 7.12 7.61 29.50
N LYS A 211 7.87 8.53 28.89
CA LYS A 211 8.33 8.41 27.50
C LYS A 211 9.20 7.17 27.31
N THR A 212 8.93 6.39 26.28
CA THR A 212 9.76 5.24 25.89
C THR A 212 11.11 5.71 25.39
N LYS A 213 12.18 5.16 25.98
CA LYS A 213 13.56 5.40 25.56
C LYS A 213 13.95 4.32 24.54
N GLY A 214 14.71 4.71 23.51
CA GLY A 214 15.23 3.76 22.53
C GLY A 214 15.56 4.46 21.21
N SER A 215 15.98 3.67 20.24
CA SER A 215 16.39 4.12 18.90
C SER A 215 15.46 3.64 17.78
N TYR A 216 14.33 3.00 18.11
CA TYR A 216 13.52 2.27 17.14
C TYR A 216 13.10 3.12 15.92
N PHE A 217 12.57 4.31 16.15
CA PHE A 217 12.28 5.24 15.05
C PHE A 217 13.56 5.68 14.31
N ALA A 218 14.62 6.02 15.05
CA ALA A 218 15.89 6.44 14.45
C ALA A 218 16.54 5.34 13.61
N ASP A 219 16.43 4.08 14.04
CA ASP A 219 16.94 2.92 13.30
C ASP A 219 16.20 2.72 11.97
N TRP A 220 14.88 2.88 11.96
CA TRP A 220 14.07 2.87 10.74
C TRP A 220 14.43 4.04 9.82
N LYS A 221 14.51 5.24 10.39
CA LYS A 221 14.80 6.46 9.64
C LYS A 221 16.17 6.43 8.98
N ALA A 222 17.16 5.89 9.68
CA ALA A 222 18.52 5.77 9.15
C ALA A 222 18.61 4.96 7.84
N ILE A 223 17.72 3.98 7.65
CA ILE A 223 17.64 3.20 6.40
C ILE A 223 16.75 3.92 5.38
N ALA A 224 15.65 4.50 5.83
CA ALA A 224 14.69 5.18 4.95
C ALA A 224 15.27 6.43 4.28
N ASP A 225 16.27 7.07 4.88
CA ASP A 225 16.93 8.25 4.36
C ASP A 225 18.08 7.93 3.36
N LEU A 226 18.46 6.65 3.19
CA LEU A 226 19.52 6.25 2.26
C LEU A 226 19.16 6.35 0.77
N PRO A 227 17.94 6.00 0.34
CA PRO A 227 17.61 5.96 -1.08
C PRO A 227 17.64 7.33 -1.74
N THR A 228 18.22 7.37 -2.92
CA THR A 228 18.23 8.54 -3.81
C THR A 228 17.68 8.16 -5.18
N LEU A 229 17.10 9.12 -5.91
CA LEU A 229 16.71 8.86 -7.30
C LEU A 229 17.97 8.89 -8.19
N PRO A 230 18.36 7.77 -8.82
CA PRO A 230 19.49 7.73 -9.73
C PRO A 230 19.16 8.41 -11.07
N ASP A 231 20.18 8.65 -11.89
CA ASP A 231 19.96 8.91 -13.32
C ASP A 231 19.48 7.60 -13.96
N MET A 232 18.20 7.55 -14.31
CA MET A 232 17.55 6.37 -14.86
C MET A 232 17.65 6.34 -16.38
N GLN A 233 17.75 5.13 -16.95
CA GLN A 233 17.54 4.93 -18.39
C GLN A 233 16.10 5.30 -18.77
N TYR A 234 15.86 5.48 -20.08
CA TYR A 234 14.50 5.72 -20.56
C TYR A 234 13.64 4.48 -20.29
N CYS A 235 12.58 4.65 -19.51
CA CYS A 235 11.61 3.63 -19.13
C CYS A 235 10.37 4.27 -18.52
N GLU A 236 9.34 3.50 -18.21
CA GLU A 236 8.12 4.01 -17.58
C GLU A 236 8.39 4.71 -16.21
N LEU A 237 9.32 4.18 -15.39
CA LEU A 237 9.69 4.80 -14.11
C LEU A 237 10.31 6.19 -14.31
N TYR A 238 11.15 6.39 -15.35
CA TYR A 238 11.69 7.69 -15.71
C TYR A 238 10.58 8.70 -16.01
N ALA A 239 9.65 8.33 -16.89
CA ALA A 239 8.57 9.22 -17.32
C ALA A 239 7.66 9.63 -16.14
N ILE A 240 7.25 8.66 -15.32
CA ILE A 240 6.42 8.91 -14.14
C ILE A 240 7.17 9.79 -13.13
N THR A 241 8.46 9.51 -12.86
CA THR A 241 9.28 10.29 -11.96
C THR A 241 9.42 11.73 -12.44
N LYS A 242 9.63 11.91 -13.76
CA LYS A 242 9.82 13.24 -14.34
C LYS A 242 8.57 14.13 -14.18
N LEU A 243 7.37 13.58 -14.33
CA LEU A 243 6.14 14.32 -14.05
C LEU A 243 5.94 14.54 -12.56
N MET A 244 5.97 13.46 -11.76
CA MET A 244 5.61 13.54 -10.33
C MET A 244 6.51 14.48 -9.54
N SER A 245 7.82 14.50 -9.83
CA SER A 245 8.78 15.37 -9.13
C SER A 245 8.57 16.87 -9.40
N GLN A 246 7.89 17.23 -10.49
CA GLN A 246 7.67 18.60 -10.93
C GLN A 246 6.24 19.11 -10.73
N LEU A 247 5.32 18.26 -10.24
CA LEU A 247 3.92 18.65 -10.01
C LEU A 247 3.82 19.95 -9.20
N PRO A 248 2.88 20.85 -9.57
CA PRO A 248 2.60 22.05 -8.77
C PRO A 248 2.01 21.68 -7.41
N ALA A 249 2.27 22.49 -6.40
CA ALA A 249 1.81 22.22 -5.04
C ALA A 249 0.28 22.19 -4.90
N ASN A 250 -0.43 22.91 -5.78
CA ASN A 250 -1.89 22.97 -5.77
C ASN A 250 -2.48 22.21 -6.96
N CYS A 251 -2.36 20.90 -6.96
CA CYS A 251 -2.96 20.04 -7.97
C CYS A 251 -3.60 18.80 -7.33
N ASP A 252 -4.43 18.12 -8.11
CA ASP A 252 -4.99 16.82 -7.78
C ASP A 252 -4.26 15.75 -8.57
N LEU A 253 -3.75 14.71 -7.90
CA LEU A 253 -3.08 13.58 -8.52
C LEU A 253 -3.91 12.32 -8.39
N GLN A 254 -4.29 11.76 -9.52
CA GLN A 254 -4.96 10.48 -9.64
C GLN A 254 -4.03 9.49 -10.33
N LEU A 255 -3.89 8.30 -9.78
CA LEU A 255 -3.05 7.24 -10.33
C LEU A 255 -3.89 6.02 -10.69
N ALA A 256 -3.64 5.44 -11.84
CA ALA A 256 -4.23 4.16 -12.17
C ALA A 256 -3.60 3.04 -11.33
N ASN A 257 -4.34 1.97 -11.17
CA ASN A 257 -3.86 0.76 -10.52
C ASN A 257 -2.76 0.06 -11.36
N SER A 258 -2.17 -1.00 -10.85
CA SER A 258 -1.08 -1.79 -11.45
C SER A 258 0.30 -1.13 -11.28
N GLN A 259 1.10 -0.98 -12.36
CA GLN A 259 2.48 -0.46 -12.27
C GLN A 259 2.54 0.99 -11.83
N THR A 260 1.62 1.83 -12.31
CA THR A 260 1.62 3.27 -12.00
C THR A 260 1.68 3.55 -10.51
N ILE A 261 0.74 3.00 -9.73
CA ILE A 261 0.75 3.22 -8.27
C ILE A 261 1.94 2.55 -7.59
N ARG A 262 2.40 1.39 -8.09
CA ARG A 262 3.59 0.73 -7.52
C ARG A 262 4.84 1.57 -7.71
N MET A 263 5.03 2.17 -8.89
CA MET A 263 6.17 3.05 -9.17
C MET A 263 6.12 4.33 -8.34
N ALA A 264 4.92 4.88 -8.13
CA ALA A 264 4.74 6.06 -7.29
C ALA A 264 5.29 5.86 -5.86
N HIS A 265 5.33 4.63 -5.35
CA HIS A 265 5.89 4.33 -4.02
C HIS A 265 7.41 4.52 -3.94
N TYR A 266 8.11 4.57 -5.08
CA TYR A 266 9.55 4.83 -5.14
C TYR A 266 9.88 6.31 -5.37
N ILE A 267 8.90 7.14 -5.68
CA ILE A 267 9.11 8.52 -6.14
C ILE A 267 8.79 9.50 -5.01
N PRO A 268 9.70 10.41 -4.63
CA PRO A 268 9.39 11.50 -3.73
C PRO A 268 8.30 12.40 -4.32
N ILE A 269 7.38 12.85 -3.48
CA ILE A 269 6.32 13.79 -3.85
C ILE A 269 6.21 14.86 -2.77
N LYS A 270 5.74 16.06 -3.15
CA LYS A 270 5.51 17.15 -2.21
C LYS A 270 4.34 16.80 -1.27
N ASP A 271 4.49 17.10 0.01
CA ASP A 271 3.47 16.81 1.04
C ASP A 271 2.11 17.49 0.77
N SER A 272 2.10 18.58 0.00
CA SER A 272 0.86 19.27 -0.38
C SER A 272 0.02 18.53 -1.44
N ILE A 273 0.56 17.50 -2.08
CA ILE A 273 -0.10 16.76 -3.16
C ILE A 273 -0.73 15.50 -2.59
N ARG A 274 -2.04 15.38 -2.78
CA ARG A 274 -2.78 14.17 -2.42
C ARG A 274 -2.79 13.18 -3.56
N ILE A 275 -2.52 11.92 -3.23
CA ILE A 275 -2.56 10.80 -4.16
C ILE A 275 -3.85 10.03 -3.96
N ASN A 276 -4.58 9.82 -5.06
CA ASN A 276 -5.77 8.99 -5.09
C ASN A 276 -5.60 7.87 -6.13
N CYS A 277 -6.12 6.69 -5.81
CA CYS A 277 -6.07 5.53 -6.68
C CYS A 277 -7.21 4.56 -6.36
N ASN A 278 -7.85 4.00 -7.37
CA ASN A 278 -8.85 2.95 -7.19
C ASN A 278 -8.17 1.63 -6.79
N ARG A 279 -8.05 1.37 -5.50
CA ARG A 279 -7.26 0.26 -4.98
C ARG A 279 -8.05 -0.73 -4.08
N GLY A 280 -9.36 -0.71 -4.10
CA GLY A 280 -10.19 -1.63 -3.31
C GLY A 280 -9.92 -3.10 -3.64
N VAL A 281 -9.92 -3.43 -4.93
CA VAL A 281 -9.45 -4.69 -5.52
C VAL A 281 -8.42 -4.38 -6.59
N ASN A 282 -7.65 -5.34 -7.05
CA ASN A 282 -6.55 -5.08 -7.98
C ASN A 282 -7.00 -4.87 -9.46
N GLY A 283 -8.24 -4.42 -9.72
CA GLY A 283 -8.77 -4.12 -11.04
C GLY A 283 -8.07 -2.91 -11.68
N ILE A 284 -8.03 -2.88 -13.01
CA ILE A 284 -7.47 -1.78 -13.81
C ILE A 284 -8.58 -0.95 -14.50
N ASP A 285 -9.82 -1.34 -14.33
CA ASP A 285 -11.03 -0.67 -14.79
C ASP A 285 -11.44 0.47 -13.86
N GLY A 286 -12.23 1.44 -14.35
CA GLY A 286 -12.83 2.51 -13.56
C GLY A 286 -11.89 3.60 -13.03
N SER A 287 -10.57 3.47 -13.21
CA SER A 287 -9.61 4.46 -12.71
C SER A 287 -9.74 5.82 -13.37
N MET A 288 -9.96 5.84 -14.68
CA MET A 288 -10.11 7.08 -15.45
C MET A 288 -11.46 7.73 -15.20
N SER A 289 -12.54 6.94 -15.12
CA SER A 289 -13.87 7.44 -14.73
C SER A 289 -13.83 8.16 -13.38
N THR A 290 -13.15 7.57 -12.41
CA THR A 290 -12.96 8.19 -11.09
C THR A 290 -12.14 9.48 -11.19
N ALA A 291 -11.03 9.48 -11.94
CA ALA A 291 -10.18 10.66 -12.11
C ALA A 291 -10.95 11.81 -12.78
N VAL A 292 -11.67 11.51 -13.85
CA VAL A 292 -12.46 12.47 -14.62
C VAL A 292 -13.60 13.03 -13.78
N GLY A 293 -14.33 12.17 -13.05
CA GLY A 293 -15.40 12.59 -12.14
C GLY A 293 -14.88 13.46 -10.99
N PHE A 294 -13.72 13.13 -10.43
CA PHE A 294 -13.06 13.95 -9.42
C PHE A 294 -12.66 15.33 -9.98
N GLY A 295 -11.99 15.35 -11.13
CA GLY A 295 -11.55 16.59 -11.77
C GLY A 295 -12.69 17.48 -12.24
N ALA A 296 -13.87 16.92 -12.59
CA ALA A 296 -15.07 17.69 -12.93
C ALA A 296 -15.64 18.47 -11.72
N ASN A 297 -15.28 18.05 -10.51
CA ASN A 297 -15.75 18.65 -9.25
C ASN A 297 -14.64 19.40 -8.50
N SER A 298 -13.51 19.65 -9.16
CA SER A 298 -12.36 20.37 -8.60
C SER A 298 -11.95 21.55 -9.47
N ASP A 299 -11.58 22.66 -8.84
CA ASP A 299 -11.03 23.84 -9.53
C ASP A 299 -9.53 23.73 -9.80
N LYS A 300 -8.87 22.69 -9.26
CA LYS A 300 -7.44 22.47 -9.42
C LYS A 300 -7.09 21.76 -10.72
N PRO A 301 -5.86 21.91 -11.24
CA PRO A 301 -5.38 21.05 -12.29
C PRO A 301 -5.41 19.59 -11.85
N LEU A 302 -6.04 18.73 -12.68
CA LEU A 302 -6.03 17.28 -12.49
C LEU A 302 -4.88 16.68 -13.26
N PHE A 303 -3.98 15.99 -12.58
CA PHE A 303 -2.99 15.11 -13.20
C PHE A 303 -3.42 13.67 -13.03
N TYR A 304 -3.47 12.94 -14.14
CA TYR A 304 -3.81 11.52 -14.14
C TYR A 304 -2.73 10.73 -14.88
N ILE A 305 -2.18 9.71 -14.22
CA ILE A 305 -1.15 8.83 -14.78
C ILE A 305 -1.71 7.42 -14.88
N THR A 306 -1.62 6.83 -16.06
CA THR A 306 -2.23 5.52 -16.35
C THR A 306 -1.40 4.70 -17.35
N GLY A 307 -1.55 3.38 -17.31
CA GLY A 307 -1.12 2.50 -18.38
C GLY A 307 -2.18 2.35 -19.46
N GLU A 308 -1.78 1.90 -20.68
CA GLU A 308 -2.67 1.79 -21.84
C GLU A 308 -3.81 0.80 -21.63
N LEU A 309 -3.58 -0.30 -20.95
CA LEU A 309 -4.65 -1.28 -20.70
C LEU A 309 -5.78 -0.65 -19.87
N SER A 310 -5.45 0.05 -18.79
CA SER A 310 -6.42 0.77 -17.96
C SER A 310 -7.11 1.89 -18.74
N PHE A 311 -6.36 2.62 -19.57
CA PHE A 311 -6.91 3.68 -20.41
C PHE A 311 -7.97 3.15 -21.37
N PHE A 312 -7.67 2.10 -22.15
CA PHE A 312 -8.61 1.57 -23.14
C PHE A 312 -9.81 0.83 -22.53
N TYR A 313 -9.69 0.31 -21.30
CA TYR A 313 -10.84 -0.22 -20.58
C TYR A 313 -11.90 0.85 -20.28
N ASP A 314 -11.48 2.09 -20.06
CA ASP A 314 -12.32 3.13 -19.49
C ASP A 314 -12.35 4.42 -20.35
N MET A 315 -11.88 4.33 -21.60
CA MET A 315 -11.70 5.49 -22.50
C MET A 315 -12.99 6.29 -22.76
N ASN A 316 -14.14 5.65 -22.64
CA ASN A 316 -15.44 6.32 -22.84
C ASN A 316 -15.76 7.34 -21.75
N SER A 317 -15.10 7.28 -20.58
CA SER A 317 -15.27 8.26 -19.53
C SER A 317 -14.86 9.67 -19.93
N LEU A 318 -13.99 9.80 -20.96
CA LEU A 318 -13.59 11.10 -21.51
C LEU A 318 -14.72 11.83 -22.25
N CYS A 319 -15.83 11.15 -22.58
CA CYS A 319 -16.99 11.73 -23.29
C CYS A 319 -17.90 12.56 -22.38
N ILE A 320 -17.59 12.71 -21.09
CA ILE A 320 -18.43 13.49 -20.18
C ILE A 320 -18.43 14.98 -20.58
N ARG A 321 -19.59 15.63 -20.43
CA ARG A 321 -19.76 17.05 -20.79
C ARG A 321 -18.95 18.02 -19.91
N HIS A 322 -18.57 17.58 -18.74
CA HIS A 322 -17.92 18.40 -17.71
C HIS A 322 -16.43 18.06 -17.53
N LEU A 323 -15.80 17.53 -18.58
CA LEU A 323 -14.36 17.29 -18.56
C LEU A 323 -13.61 18.62 -18.32
N SER A 324 -12.81 18.66 -17.26
CA SER A 324 -12.05 19.86 -16.94
C SER A 324 -11.00 20.15 -18.02
N LYS A 325 -10.95 21.38 -18.51
CA LYS A 325 -9.90 21.85 -19.43
C LYS A 325 -8.50 21.82 -18.80
N LYS A 326 -8.43 21.77 -17.46
CA LYS A 326 -7.19 21.63 -16.70
C LYS A 326 -6.76 20.19 -16.52
N SER A 327 -7.38 19.24 -17.22
CA SER A 327 -6.99 17.83 -17.17
C SER A 327 -5.67 17.60 -17.92
N ARG A 328 -4.74 16.93 -17.26
CA ARG A 328 -3.38 16.64 -17.72
C ARG A 328 -3.10 15.16 -17.57
N PHE A 329 -3.06 14.45 -18.67
CA PHE A 329 -2.96 13.00 -18.68
C PHE A 329 -1.60 12.55 -19.20
N MET A 330 -0.95 11.67 -18.44
CA MET A 330 0.21 10.91 -18.91
C MET A 330 -0.22 9.45 -19.08
N LEU A 331 -0.18 8.99 -20.32
CA LEU A 331 -0.46 7.61 -20.69
C LEU A 331 0.84 6.88 -20.98
N ILE A 332 1.18 5.90 -20.17
CA ILE A 332 2.30 5.00 -20.45
C ILE A 332 1.80 3.89 -21.35
N ASN A 333 2.39 3.77 -22.52
CA ASN A 333 2.05 2.77 -23.52
C ASN A 333 3.25 1.89 -23.82
N ASN A 334 3.37 0.78 -23.11
CA ASN A 334 4.40 -0.23 -23.34
C ASN A 334 3.86 -1.50 -24.02
N GLN A 335 2.61 -1.42 -24.50
CA GLN A 335 1.91 -2.45 -25.24
C GLN A 335 1.68 -3.74 -24.44
N GLY A 336 1.39 -3.62 -23.13
CA GLY A 336 1.01 -4.74 -22.31
C GLY A 336 1.16 -4.56 -20.81
N GLY A 337 0.77 -5.55 -20.05
CA GLY A 337 0.84 -5.55 -18.59
C GLY A 337 2.20 -5.97 -18.05
N ALA A 338 3.14 -5.03 -17.87
CA ALA A 338 4.49 -5.29 -17.37
C ALA A 338 4.53 -6.10 -16.06
N VAL A 339 3.57 -5.87 -15.16
CA VAL A 339 3.45 -6.61 -13.90
C VAL A 339 3.31 -8.12 -14.07
N MET A 340 2.82 -8.57 -15.21
CA MET A 340 2.66 -10.00 -15.51
C MET A 340 3.98 -10.68 -15.93
N TYR A 341 4.98 -9.88 -16.34
CA TYR A 341 6.31 -10.38 -16.68
C TYR A 341 7.18 -10.70 -15.46
N ASP A 342 6.95 -10.04 -14.34
CA ASP A 342 7.76 -10.18 -13.12
C ASP A 342 7.55 -11.51 -12.37
N ARG A 343 6.63 -12.34 -12.81
CA ARG A 343 6.37 -13.62 -12.15
C ARG A 343 7.28 -14.71 -12.69
N PRO A 344 8.21 -15.26 -11.88
CA PRO A 344 9.17 -16.30 -12.33
C PRO A 344 8.52 -17.54 -12.96
N ARG A 345 7.23 -17.77 -12.65
CA ARG A 345 6.45 -18.89 -13.20
C ARG A 345 6.03 -18.69 -14.66
N ASN A 346 6.08 -17.45 -15.16
CA ASN A 346 5.57 -17.08 -16.47
C ASN A 346 6.66 -17.02 -17.56
N THR A 347 7.92 -17.23 -17.21
CA THR A 347 9.05 -17.14 -18.17
C THR A 347 9.17 -18.32 -19.13
N ALA A 348 8.32 -19.33 -19.00
CA ALA A 348 8.43 -20.57 -19.74
C ALA A 348 7.61 -20.63 -21.06
N THR A 349 6.82 -19.58 -21.39
CA THR A 349 5.98 -19.61 -22.59
C THR A 349 6.29 -18.44 -23.53
N THR A 350 6.39 -18.73 -24.83
CA THR A 350 6.56 -17.75 -25.91
C THR A 350 5.31 -16.87 -26.11
N ASP A 351 4.15 -17.30 -25.58
CA ASP A 351 2.86 -16.64 -25.78
C ASP A 351 2.52 -15.66 -24.62
N LEU A 352 3.44 -15.50 -23.66
CA LEU A 352 3.28 -14.62 -22.52
C LEU A 352 2.87 -13.19 -22.88
N PRO A 353 3.47 -12.52 -23.89
CA PRO A 353 3.09 -11.17 -24.27
C PRO A 353 1.63 -11.07 -24.74
N ILE A 354 1.14 -12.04 -25.47
CA ILE A 354 -0.19 -12.01 -26.08
C ILE A 354 -1.29 -12.31 -25.06
N TYR A 355 -1.16 -13.43 -24.34
CA TYR A 355 -2.26 -13.93 -23.50
C TYR A 355 -2.21 -13.44 -22.05
N LEU A 356 -1.02 -13.37 -21.45
CA LEU A 356 -0.89 -13.02 -20.04
C LEU A 356 -0.67 -11.52 -19.82
N ALA A 357 0.14 -10.89 -20.66
CA ALA A 357 0.37 -9.45 -20.59
C ALA A 357 -0.61 -8.64 -21.45
N ALA A 358 -1.56 -9.29 -22.12
CA ALA A 358 -2.58 -8.66 -22.97
C ALA A 358 -1.99 -7.66 -23.98
N GLY A 359 -0.86 -8.04 -24.62
CA GLY A 359 -0.14 -7.18 -25.54
C GLY A 359 -0.96 -6.80 -26.76
N GLU A 360 -1.15 -5.50 -26.99
CA GLU A 360 -1.88 -4.95 -28.13
C GLU A 360 -1.24 -3.63 -28.61
N ASN A 361 -1.20 -3.42 -29.93
CA ASN A 361 -0.74 -2.18 -30.55
C ASN A 361 -1.88 -1.19 -30.69
N LYS A 362 -2.28 -0.54 -29.60
CA LYS A 362 -3.28 0.53 -29.61
C LYS A 362 -2.62 1.88 -29.34
N VAL A 363 -3.15 2.94 -29.94
CA VAL A 363 -2.71 4.33 -29.78
C VAL A 363 -3.91 5.20 -29.46
N ALA A 364 -3.79 6.06 -28.46
CA ALA A 364 -4.89 6.90 -27.99
C ALA A 364 -5.23 8.07 -28.95
N LYS A 365 -4.33 8.46 -29.86
CA LYS A 365 -4.36 9.67 -30.67
C LYS A 365 -5.74 9.98 -31.26
N GLY A 366 -6.27 9.10 -32.09
CA GLY A 366 -7.52 9.37 -32.83
C GLY A 366 -8.71 9.62 -31.91
N TRP A 367 -8.77 8.89 -30.79
CA TRP A 367 -9.83 9.06 -29.82
C TRP A 367 -9.74 10.39 -29.08
N VAL A 368 -8.59 10.72 -28.50
CA VAL A 368 -8.45 11.93 -27.68
C VAL A 368 -8.50 13.22 -28.52
N GLU A 369 -7.94 13.21 -29.73
CA GLU A 369 -8.04 14.35 -30.66
C GLU A 369 -9.51 14.61 -31.06
N SER A 370 -10.31 13.56 -31.26
CA SER A 370 -11.75 13.70 -31.56
C SER A 370 -12.55 14.33 -30.44
N LEU A 371 -12.03 14.26 -29.21
CA LEU A 371 -12.60 14.86 -27.99
C LEU A 371 -12.00 16.25 -27.67
N GLY A 372 -11.13 16.79 -28.53
CA GLY A 372 -10.55 18.13 -28.39
C GLY A 372 -9.32 18.20 -27.45
N PHE A 373 -8.68 17.07 -27.17
CA PHE A 373 -7.41 17.07 -26.44
C PHE A 373 -6.26 17.58 -27.30
N LYS A 374 -5.33 18.29 -26.69
CA LYS A 374 -4.00 18.47 -27.24
C LYS A 374 -3.22 17.16 -27.00
N TYR A 375 -2.90 16.46 -28.08
CA TYR A 375 -2.19 15.19 -28.03
C TYR A 375 -0.68 15.38 -28.28
N LEU A 376 0.13 14.70 -27.48
CA LEU A 376 1.59 14.68 -27.56
C LEU A 376 2.09 13.23 -27.46
N THR A 377 3.26 12.97 -28.03
CA THR A 377 3.95 11.67 -27.90
C THR A 377 5.37 11.85 -27.36
N ALA A 378 5.89 10.80 -26.73
CA ALA A 378 7.29 10.72 -26.35
C ALA A 378 7.81 9.29 -26.52
N THR A 379 9.02 9.14 -27.05
CA THR A 379 9.74 7.88 -27.32
C THR A 379 11.15 7.86 -26.75
N ASN A 380 11.58 8.97 -26.11
CA ASN A 380 12.89 9.14 -25.49
C ASN A 380 12.82 10.18 -24.36
N LYS A 381 13.91 10.34 -23.61
CA LYS A 381 14.00 11.26 -22.47
C LYS A 381 13.70 12.71 -22.83
N ASP A 382 14.27 13.20 -23.92
CA ASP A 382 14.14 14.61 -24.32
C ASP A 382 12.67 14.93 -24.67
N GLU A 383 11.99 14.01 -25.35
CA GLU A 383 10.57 14.16 -25.67
C GLU A 383 9.69 14.06 -24.44
N VAL A 384 10.00 13.19 -23.46
CA VAL A 384 9.31 13.18 -22.15
C VAL A 384 9.49 14.52 -21.45
N ASP A 385 10.71 15.04 -21.40
CA ASP A 385 11.01 16.32 -20.75
C ASP A 385 10.25 17.49 -21.40
N ALA A 386 10.18 17.49 -22.73
CA ALA A 386 9.39 18.48 -23.48
C ALA A 386 7.89 18.32 -23.23
N GLY A 387 7.37 17.10 -23.27
CA GLY A 387 5.96 16.79 -23.03
C GLY A 387 5.51 17.13 -21.61
N VAL A 388 6.36 16.86 -20.60
CA VAL A 388 6.08 17.21 -19.20
C VAL A 388 6.00 18.73 -19.02
N LYS A 389 6.85 19.51 -19.68
CA LYS A 389 6.73 20.99 -19.66
C LYS A 389 5.38 21.45 -20.19
N VAL A 390 4.86 20.80 -21.23
CA VAL A 390 3.53 21.12 -21.79
C VAL A 390 2.40 20.69 -20.83
N LEU A 391 2.53 19.52 -20.15
CA LEU A 391 1.56 19.11 -19.13
C LEU A 391 1.50 20.09 -17.95
N LEU A 392 2.61 20.70 -17.60
CA LEU A 392 2.74 21.66 -16.49
C LEU A 392 2.37 23.10 -16.88
N ASP A 393 2.15 23.37 -18.15
CA ASP A 393 1.78 24.70 -18.64
C ASP A 393 0.31 25.01 -18.31
N GLU A 394 0.13 25.88 -17.33
CA GLU A 394 -1.21 26.32 -16.88
C GLU A 394 -1.90 27.25 -17.88
N SER A 395 -1.17 27.82 -18.86
CA SER A 395 -1.76 28.71 -19.88
C SER A 395 -2.59 27.96 -20.93
N ILE A 396 -2.47 26.64 -21.01
CA ILE A 396 -3.17 25.80 -21.97
C ILE A 396 -4.61 25.56 -21.50
N ASP A 397 -5.56 26.13 -22.21
CA ASP A 397 -7.02 26.06 -21.92
C ASP A 397 -7.72 24.92 -22.68
N THR A 398 -7.08 23.73 -22.71
CA THR A 398 -7.64 22.50 -23.28
C THR A 398 -7.03 21.30 -22.56
N PRO A 399 -7.75 20.18 -22.46
CA PRO A 399 -7.17 18.96 -21.90
C PRO A 399 -5.92 18.54 -22.71
N VAL A 400 -4.92 18.00 -22.02
CA VAL A 400 -3.67 17.55 -22.64
C VAL A 400 -3.44 16.09 -22.32
N LEU A 401 -3.07 15.29 -23.33
CA LEU A 401 -2.61 13.93 -23.14
C LEU A 401 -1.21 13.76 -23.76
N LEU A 402 -0.27 13.33 -22.95
CA LEU A 402 1.07 12.88 -23.34
C LEU A 402 1.08 11.34 -23.33
N GLU A 403 1.19 10.73 -24.51
CA GLU A 403 1.37 9.28 -24.65
C GLU A 403 2.86 8.95 -24.74
N VAL A 404 3.37 8.23 -23.76
CA VAL A 404 4.79 7.86 -23.62
C VAL A 404 4.94 6.40 -24.04
N PHE A 405 5.62 6.17 -25.14
CA PHE A 405 5.88 4.81 -25.66
C PHE A 405 7.17 4.29 -25.05
N THR A 406 7.06 3.27 -24.20
CA THR A 406 8.19 2.58 -23.61
C THR A 406 8.25 1.11 -24.07
N ASN A 407 9.20 0.34 -23.57
CA ASN A 407 9.38 -1.04 -23.95
C ASN A 407 9.06 -1.97 -22.80
N LEU A 408 8.06 -2.84 -22.97
CA LEU A 408 7.59 -3.78 -21.95
C LEU A 408 8.73 -4.65 -21.36
N SER A 409 9.67 -5.09 -22.21
CA SER A 409 10.79 -5.92 -21.77
C SER A 409 11.84 -5.15 -20.96
N GLU A 410 11.94 -3.85 -21.14
CA GLU A 410 12.84 -2.96 -20.39
C GLU A 410 12.16 -2.46 -19.11
N ASP A 411 10.90 -2.06 -19.20
CA ASP A 411 10.12 -1.55 -18.08
C ASP A 411 10.06 -2.53 -16.89
N ARG A 412 9.94 -3.83 -17.17
CA ARG A 412 9.93 -4.87 -16.13
C ARG A 412 11.17 -4.87 -15.23
N TYR A 413 12.29 -4.36 -15.71
CA TYR A 413 13.54 -4.32 -14.95
C TYR A 413 13.77 -2.99 -14.25
N CYS A 414 13.09 -1.91 -14.64
CA CYS A 414 13.41 -0.57 -14.15
C CYS A 414 13.30 -0.42 -12.62
N ILE A 415 12.32 -1.05 -11.98
CA ILE A 415 12.22 -1.09 -10.53
C ILE A 415 13.36 -1.91 -9.91
N ASN A 416 13.66 -3.09 -10.50
CA ASN A 416 14.73 -3.94 -10.01
C ASN A 416 16.10 -3.26 -10.12
N ASP A 417 16.35 -2.56 -11.21
CA ASP A 417 17.59 -1.81 -11.44
C ASP A 417 17.69 -0.63 -10.48
N TYR A 418 16.58 0.08 -10.25
CA TYR A 418 16.52 1.13 -9.23
C TYR A 418 16.85 0.58 -7.84
N VAL A 419 16.18 -0.49 -7.42
CA VAL A 419 16.44 -1.14 -6.12
C VAL A 419 17.89 -1.63 -6.03
N ALA A 420 18.42 -2.23 -7.10
CA ALA A 420 19.80 -2.69 -7.14
C ALA A 420 20.81 -1.54 -7.03
N SER A 421 20.52 -0.38 -7.61
CA SER A 421 21.37 0.83 -7.48
C SER A 421 21.44 1.37 -6.06
N GLN A 422 20.38 1.16 -5.27
CA GLN A 422 20.31 1.58 -3.86
C GLN A 422 20.92 0.56 -2.89
N ASP A 423 21.18 -0.66 -3.35
CA ASP A 423 21.65 -1.76 -2.51
C ASP A 423 23.14 -1.62 -2.19
N GLN A 424 23.42 -1.07 -1.00
CA GLN A 424 24.77 -0.87 -0.47
C GLN A 424 25.41 -2.14 0.12
N ARG A 425 24.76 -3.31 0.01
CA ARG A 425 25.33 -4.57 0.51
C ARG A 425 26.60 -4.92 -0.26
N SER A 426 27.60 -5.46 0.44
CA SER A 426 28.82 -5.98 -0.17
C SER A 426 28.50 -7.16 -1.09
N PHE A 427 29.41 -7.47 -2.02
CA PHE A 427 29.26 -8.63 -2.92
C PHE A 427 29.07 -9.94 -2.14
N SER A 428 29.79 -10.14 -1.04
CA SER A 428 29.67 -11.32 -0.17
C SER A 428 28.29 -11.43 0.48
N GLU A 429 27.69 -10.30 0.94
CA GLU A 429 26.33 -10.27 1.50
C GLU A 429 25.27 -10.58 0.43
N LYS A 430 25.46 -10.08 -0.80
CA LYS A 430 24.58 -10.37 -1.94
C LYS A 430 24.59 -11.85 -2.32
N VAL A 431 25.76 -12.48 -2.32
CA VAL A 431 25.92 -13.92 -2.62
C VAL A 431 25.35 -14.79 -1.50
N SER A 432 25.63 -14.49 -0.24
CA SER A 432 25.10 -15.25 0.90
C SER A 432 23.58 -15.18 0.98
N GLY A 433 22.98 -14.01 0.73
CA GLY A 433 21.54 -13.84 0.65
C GLY A 433 20.88 -14.63 -0.49
N LYS A 434 21.55 -14.76 -1.62
CA LYS A 434 21.08 -15.58 -2.75
C LYS A 434 21.15 -17.08 -2.45
N LEU A 435 22.22 -17.53 -1.85
CA LEU A 435 22.41 -18.93 -1.40
C LEU A 435 21.38 -19.32 -0.31
N SER A 436 21.18 -18.47 0.68
CA SER A 436 20.17 -18.70 1.74
C SER A 436 18.74 -18.82 1.19
N ARG A 437 18.39 -18.08 0.12
CA ARG A 437 17.09 -18.21 -0.56
C ARG A 437 16.98 -19.49 -1.40
N MET A 438 18.08 -20.01 -1.94
CA MET A 438 18.11 -21.26 -2.70
C MET A 438 18.01 -22.50 -1.80
N PHE A 439 18.49 -22.43 -0.57
CA PHE A 439 18.44 -23.54 0.41
C PHE A 439 17.20 -23.52 1.31
N LYS A 440 16.33 -22.51 1.20
CA LYS A 440 15.04 -22.42 1.92
C LYS A 440 13.81 -22.74 1.05
N LYS A 441 14.03 -23.38 -0.11
CA LYS A 441 12.94 -23.94 -0.93
C LYS A 441 12.72 -25.40 -0.64
#